data_c7f2dbf975fd656bf9a03f8eabec66d7
#
_entry.id   c7f2dbf975fd656bf9a03f8eabec66d7
#
_cell.length_a   1.000
_cell.length_b   1.000
_cell.length_c   1.000
_cell.angle_alpha   90.00
_cell.angle_beta   90.00
_cell.angle_gamma   90.00
#
_symmetry.space_group_name_H-M   'P 1'
#
loop_
_entity.id
_entity.type
_entity.pdbx_description
1 polymer ?
#
loop_
_entity_poly.entity_id
_entity_poly.type
_entity_poly.pdbx_seq_one_letter_code
_entity_poly.pdbx_strand_id
1 'polypeptide(L)' 'METIGLLAGIGTLPVEFTEAVKSQGYRVVCIAVIPGIDPRLKDMADAYYEISAFKLNKVIKTLAGEGVKEVTMIGK' A
#
# COMPACT_ATOMS: atom_id res chain seq x y z
N MET A 1 10.58 8.85 10.76
CA MET A 1 10.33 8.22 9.46
C MET A 1 8.85 8.31 9.14
N GLU A 2 8.52 8.91 8.01
CA GLU A 2 7.12 9.02 7.62
C GLU A 2 6.62 7.74 7.00
N THR A 3 5.34 7.48 7.19
CA THR A 3 4.69 6.30 6.67
C THR A 3 3.68 6.68 5.60
N ILE A 4 3.83 6.07 4.43
CA ILE A 4 2.93 6.28 3.31
C ILE A 4 2.05 5.05 3.15
N GLY A 5 0.75 5.28 2.96
CA GLY A 5 -0.19 4.21 2.66
C GLY A 5 -0.37 4.10 1.15
N LEU A 6 -0.26 2.89 0.63
CA LEU A 6 -0.46 2.61 -0.78
C LEU A 6 -1.66 1.68 -0.94
N LEU A 7 -2.69 2.16 -1.62
CA LEU A 7 -3.80 1.32 -2.03
C LEU A 7 -3.46 0.78 -3.41
N ALA A 8 -3.09 -0.48 -3.48
CA ALA A 8 -2.52 -1.07 -4.69
C ALA A 8 -3.57 -1.77 -5.55
N GLY A 9 -3.57 -1.42 -6.83
CA GLY A 9 -4.33 -2.12 -7.85
C GLY A 9 -3.42 -2.97 -8.72
N ILE A 10 -3.92 -3.35 -9.87
CA ILE A 10 -3.22 -4.23 -10.81
C ILE A 10 -2.15 -3.46 -11.58
N GLY A 11 -1.07 -4.14 -11.92
CA GLY A 11 0.00 -3.59 -12.73
C GLY A 11 1.30 -3.46 -11.97
N THR A 12 2.31 -2.90 -12.63
CA THR A 12 3.66 -2.78 -12.07
C THR A 12 3.91 -1.43 -11.41
N LEU A 13 3.06 -0.43 -11.66
CA LEU A 13 3.26 0.90 -11.08
C LEU A 13 3.30 0.91 -9.55
N PRO A 14 2.46 0.12 -8.85
CA PRO A 14 2.58 0.06 -7.39
C PRO A 14 3.95 -0.41 -6.92
N VAL A 15 4.58 -1.34 -7.65
CA VAL A 15 5.92 -1.82 -7.32
C VAL A 15 6.94 -0.71 -7.52
N GLU A 16 6.86 -0.01 -8.65
CA GLU A 16 7.79 1.09 -8.96
C GLU A 16 7.66 2.21 -7.94
N PHE A 17 6.44 2.55 -7.56
CA PHE A 17 6.19 3.55 -6.53
C PHE A 17 6.82 3.14 -5.20
N THR A 18 6.60 1.89 -4.79
CA THR A 18 7.13 1.38 -3.53
C THR A 18 8.66 1.43 -3.50
N GLU A 19 9.30 1.02 -4.59
CA GLU A 19 10.75 1.10 -4.70
C GLU A 19 11.24 2.53 -4.53
N ALA A 20 10.60 3.46 -5.23
CA ALA A 20 11.02 4.85 -5.23
C ALA A 20 10.92 5.48 -3.84
N VAL A 21 9.77 5.30 -3.17
CA VAL A 21 9.58 5.95 -1.88
C VAL A 21 10.39 5.29 -0.78
N LYS A 22 10.60 3.98 -0.85
CA LYS A 22 11.45 3.32 0.14
C LYS A 22 12.91 3.75 -0.01
N SER A 23 13.36 4.00 -1.24
CA SER A 23 14.72 4.50 -1.47
C SER A 23 14.92 5.89 -0.88
N GLN A 24 13.84 6.62 -0.63
CA GLN A 24 13.88 7.94 -0.01
C GLN A 24 13.70 7.89 1.50
N GLY A 25 13.63 6.69 2.08
CA GLY A 25 13.55 6.52 3.52
C GLY A 25 12.15 6.45 4.11
N TYR A 26 11.13 6.37 3.27
CA TYR A 26 9.75 6.22 3.75
C TYR A 26 9.43 4.79 4.12
N ARG A 27 8.54 4.64 5.09
CA ARG A 27 7.94 3.36 5.42
C ARG A 27 6.65 3.23 4.59
N VAL A 28 6.42 2.05 4.00
CA VAL A 28 5.25 1.84 3.13
C VAL A 28 4.33 0.78 3.71
N VAL A 29 3.07 1.15 3.90
CA VAL A 29 2.01 0.22 4.26
C VAL A 29 1.16 0.02 3.01
N CYS A 30 1.19 -1.20 2.47
CA CYS A 30 0.47 -1.52 1.24
C CYS A 30 -0.81 -2.28 1.55
N ILE A 31 -1.92 -1.82 0.99
CA ILE A 31 -3.18 -2.54 1.07
C ILE A 31 -3.59 -2.92 -0.35
N ALA A 32 -3.65 -4.22 -0.62
CA ALA A 32 -4.13 -4.73 -1.89
C ALA A 32 -5.65 -4.69 -1.84
N VAL A 33 -6.26 -3.80 -2.61
CA VAL A 33 -7.71 -3.56 -2.54
C VAL A 33 -8.52 -4.38 -3.53
N ILE A 34 -7.83 -5.06 -4.46
CA ILE A 34 -8.45 -5.97 -5.41
C ILE A 34 -7.54 -7.18 -5.57
N PRO A 35 -8.06 -8.33 -6.03
CA PRO A 35 -7.21 -9.49 -6.29
C PRO A 35 -6.34 -9.27 -7.53
N GLY A 36 -5.28 -10.04 -7.65
CA GLY A 36 -4.43 -10.03 -8.84
C GLY A 36 -3.33 -8.98 -8.84
N ILE A 37 -3.03 -8.37 -7.70
CA ILE A 37 -1.95 -7.39 -7.64
C ILE A 37 -0.60 -8.11 -7.73
N ASP A 38 0.44 -7.34 -8.05
CA ASP A 38 1.79 -7.88 -8.22
C ASP A 38 2.29 -8.47 -6.88
N PRO A 39 2.65 -9.77 -6.86
CA PRO A 39 3.03 -10.42 -5.60
C PRO A 39 4.32 -9.88 -4.98
N ARG A 40 5.13 -9.13 -5.73
CA ARG A 40 6.35 -8.54 -5.18
C ARG A 40 6.06 -7.54 -4.07
N LEU A 41 4.88 -6.91 -4.12
CA LEU A 41 4.50 -5.93 -3.10
C LEU A 41 4.46 -6.52 -1.70
N LYS A 42 4.11 -7.79 -1.60
CA LYS A 42 4.02 -8.46 -0.31
C LYS A 42 5.37 -8.47 0.42
N ASP A 43 6.44 -8.64 -0.34
CA ASP A 43 7.78 -8.68 0.23
C ASP A 43 8.41 -7.30 0.35
N MET A 44 8.04 -6.37 -0.54
CA MET A 44 8.66 -5.05 -0.59
C MET A 44 8.10 -4.07 0.44
N ALA A 45 6.81 -4.13 0.70
CA ALA A 45 6.18 -3.21 1.65
C ALA A 45 6.60 -3.54 3.08
N ASP A 46 6.63 -2.53 3.92
CA ASP A 46 6.95 -2.74 5.35
C ASP A 46 5.79 -3.43 6.07
N ALA A 47 4.57 -3.18 5.62
CA ALA A 47 3.39 -3.92 6.08
C ALA A 47 2.49 -4.13 4.88
N TYR A 48 1.86 -5.29 4.81
CA TYR A 48 1.05 -5.67 3.65
C TYR A 48 -0.27 -6.27 4.12
N TYR A 49 -1.36 -5.79 3.54
CA TYR A 49 -2.71 -6.27 3.85
C TYR A 49 -3.49 -6.51 2.58
N GLU A 50 -4.39 -7.48 2.62
CA GLU A 50 -5.34 -7.72 1.53
C GLU A 50 -6.73 -7.43 2.07
N ILE A 51 -7.27 -6.28 1.72
CA ILE A 51 -8.57 -5.82 2.20
C ILE A 51 -9.35 -5.29 1.01
N SER A 52 -10.52 -5.87 0.75
CA SER A 52 -11.36 -5.43 -0.36
C SER A 52 -11.68 -3.94 -0.27
N ALA A 53 -11.68 -3.26 -1.42
CA ALA A 53 -12.07 -1.85 -1.51
C ALA A 53 -13.47 -1.60 -0.99
N PHE A 54 -14.33 -2.63 -0.96
CA PHE A 54 -15.69 -2.49 -0.43
C PHE A 54 -15.73 -2.44 1.09
N LYS A 55 -14.65 -2.78 1.76
CA LYS A 55 -14.56 -2.74 3.22
C LYS A 55 -13.83 -1.48 3.66
N LEU A 56 -14.40 -0.34 3.30
CA LEU A 56 -13.75 0.95 3.49
C LEU A 56 -13.38 1.24 4.94
N ASN A 57 -14.27 0.91 5.88
CA ASN A 57 -13.98 1.12 7.30
C ASN A 57 -12.75 0.36 7.76
N LYS A 58 -12.59 -0.87 7.28
CA LYS A 58 -11.44 -1.69 7.63
C LYS A 58 -10.15 -1.11 7.05
N VAL A 59 -10.22 -0.61 5.81
CA VAL A 59 -9.07 0.04 5.17
C VAL A 59 -8.65 1.25 5.99
N ILE A 60 -9.59 2.11 6.36
CA ILE A 60 -9.30 3.32 7.12
C ILE A 60 -8.68 2.99 8.48
N LYS A 61 -9.26 2.02 9.20
CA LYS A 61 -8.75 1.62 10.50
C LYS A 61 -7.34 1.05 10.42
N THR A 62 -7.07 0.28 9.38
CA THR A 62 -5.74 -0.30 9.18
C THR A 62 -4.71 0.80 8.94
N LEU A 63 -5.04 1.76 8.07
CA LEU A 63 -4.14 2.87 7.78
C LEU A 63 -3.88 3.71 9.03
N ALA A 64 -4.94 4.02 9.78
CA ALA A 64 -4.80 4.80 11.00
C ALA A 64 -3.96 4.06 12.04
N GLY A 65 -4.17 2.76 12.19
CA GLY A 65 -3.43 1.95 13.16
C GLY A 65 -1.95 1.85 12.83
N GLU A 66 -1.59 1.99 11.56
CA GLU A 66 -0.19 1.95 11.11
C GLU A 66 0.49 3.32 11.12
N GLY A 67 -0.23 4.37 11.53
CA GLY A 67 0.34 5.71 11.60
C GLY A 67 0.57 6.35 10.24
N VAL A 68 -0.24 5.98 9.25
CA VAL A 68 -0.09 6.51 7.89
C VAL A 68 -0.44 7.98 7.84
N LYS A 69 0.44 8.78 7.23
CA LYS A 69 0.25 10.23 7.09
C LYS A 69 -0.36 10.61 5.74
N GLU A 70 0.00 9.89 4.70
CA GLU A 70 -0.48 10.16 3.35
C GLU A 70 -0.88 8.85 2.69
N VAL A 71 -1.94 8.90 1.89
CA VAL A 71 -2.45 7.73 1.18
C VAL A 71 -2.42 8.01 -0.32
N THR A 72 -1.91 7.07 -1.08
CA THR A 72 -1.87 7.13 -2.54
C THR A 72 -2.54 5.89 -3.10
N MET A 73 -3.31 6.07 -4.18
CA MET A 73 -3.94 4.94 -4.86
C MET A 73 -3.29 4.80 -6.24
N ILE A 74 -2.68 3.64 -6.52
CA ILE A 74 -1.96 3.39 -7.76
C ILE A 74 -2.34 2.02 -8.31
N GLY A 75 -2.56 1.96 -9.63
CA GLY A 75 -2.92 0.75 -10.32
C GLY A 75 -4.32 0.82 -10.87
N LYS A 76 -4.76 -0.26 -11.47
CA LYS A 76 -6.08 -0.32 -12.10
C LYS A 76 -7.10 -1.02 -11.24
#